data_3d22b2d17e81a924966f1da4363156f8
#
_entry.id   3d22b2d17e81a924966f1da4363156f8
#
_cell.length_a   1.000
_cell.length_b   1.000
_cell.length_c   1.000
_cell.angle_alpha   90.00
_cell.angle_beta   90.00
_cell.angle_gamma   90.00
#
_symmetry.space_group_name_H-M   'P 1'
#
loop_
_entity.id
_entity.type
_entity.pdbx_description
1 polymer ?
#
loop_
_entity_poly.entity_id
_entity_poly.type
_entity_poly.pdbx_seq_one_letter_code
_entity_poly.pdbx_strand_id
1 'polypeptide(L)'
;MDVKIYCTYHDPKLIDEYNLKETENFKLFYTKSDLSGYSINYTELYLNEFVTQYYIWKNQIKSEYVGFCHYRRNFLNSINDSILKQLDKEGVYTFNYSDLRFGKNIKEELLLGGLNNHIDLLKEYINIYYPNNKNQIVNILINCNKISFGELYIAKWDIFNQLMEFINNYIIFIFNRLLNINHNELYEYTLQDYDKLALYLNNTNWNLYKEEHIKNNTWNDDNPPPFYGGKRSIGFMIEMFEGIFWELNKLTNV
;
A
#
# COMPACT_ATOMS: atom_id res chain seq x y z
N MET A 1 9.08 16.40 -19.27
CA MET A 1 8.44 15.44 -18.35
C MET A 1 8.34 16.12 -17.00
N ASP A 2 7.12 16.42 -16.55
CA ASP A 2 6.87 17.00 -15.22
C ASP A 2 6.70 15.85 -14.21
N VAL A 3 7.74 15.61 -13.39
CA VAL A 3 7.76 14.54 -12.38
C VAL A 3 7.82 15.18 -11.00
N LYS A 4 6.88 14.84 -10.11
CA LYS A 4 6.90 15.24 -8.71
C LYS A 4 6.97 14.00 -7.82
N ILE A 5 7.96 13.97 -6.92
CA ILE A 5 8.19 12.86 -6.00
C ILE A 5 8.00 13.34 -4.58
N TYR A 6 7.20 12.61 -3.82
CA TYR A 6 6.88 12.90 -2.44
C TYR A 6 7.56 11.88 -1.52
N CYS A 7 8.44 12.37 -0.65
CA CYS A 7 9.12 11.57 0.36
C CYS A 7 8.40 11.69 1.70
N THR A 8 7.78 10.62 2.12
CA THR A 8 7.03 10.57 3.39
C THR A 8 7.96 10.41 4.58
N TYR A 9 7.76 11.21 5.63
CA TYR A 9 8.46 11.09 6.92
C TYR A 9 7.56 11.51 8.09
N HIS A 10 7.83 10.96 9.28
CA HIS A 10 7.00 11.14 10.47
C HIS A 10 7.73 11.78 11.68
N ASP A 11 9.04 12.00 11.56
CA ASP A 11 9.85 12.69 12.56
C ASP A 11 10.80 13.68 11.84
N PRO A 12 10.78 14.98 12.19
CA PRO A 12 11.68 15.98 11.59
C PRO A 12 13.17 15.66 11.68
N LYS A 13 13.61 14.90 12.69
CA LYS A 13 15.01 14.46 12.83
C LYS A 13 15.50 13.60 11.68
N LEU A 14 14.58 12.89 11.01
CA LEU A 14 14.91 12.03 9.87
C LEU A 14 15.39 12.83 8.65
N ILE A 15 15.07 14.11 8.56
CA ILE A 15 15.57 14.98 7.48
C ILE A 15 17.09 15.08 7.56
N ASP A 16 17.63 15.35 8.75
CA ASP A 16 19.08 15.47 8.95
C ASP A 16 19.76 14.09 8.90
N GLU A 17 19.16 13.09 9.56
CA GLU A 17 19.69 11.71 9.63
C GLU A 17 19.88 11.10 8.23
N TYR A 18 18.93 11.31 7.33
CA TYR A 18 18.95 10.78 5.95
C TYR A 18 19.38 11.81 4.91
N ASN A 19 19.85 13.00 5.34
CA ASN A 19 20.28 14.10 4.47
C ASN A 19 19.27 14.42 3.36
N LEU A 20 17.98 14.47 3.72
CA LEU A 20 16.91 14.75 2.79
C LEU A 20 16.87 16.25 2.44
N LYS A 21 16.79 16.57 1.17
CA LYS A 21 16.71 17.96 0.69
C LYS A 21 15.65 18.09 -0.38
N GLU A 22 14.77 19.07 -0.19
CA GLU A 22 13.80 19.40 -1.23
C GLU A 22 14.48 19.96 -2.48
N THR A 23 13.89 19.63 -3.60
CA THR A 23 14.20 20.22 -4.89
C THR A 23 12.91 20.63 -5.61
N GLU A 24 12.99 21.14 -6.80
CA GLU A 24 11.82 21.43 -7.62
C GLU A 24 10.93 20.18 -7.79
N ASN A 25 11.53 19.03 -8.01
CA ASN A 25 10.85 17.77 -8.33
C ASN A 25 10.72 16.81 -7.14
N PHE A 26 11.37 17.10 -6.01
CA PHE A 26 11.33 16.26 -4.81
C PHE A 26 10.83 17.07 -3.61
N LYS A 27 9.75 16.59 -3.01
CA LYS A 27 9.06 17.24 -1.91
C LYS A 27 9.08 16.36 -0.67
N LEU A 28 9.31 16.98 0.48
CA LEU A 28 9.22 16.32 1.77
C LEU A 28 7.79 16.44 2.31
N PHE A 29 7.20 15.29 2.67
CA PHE A 29 5.85 15.25 3.19
C PHE A 29 5.85 14.77 4.64
N TYR A 30 5.56 15.69 5.57
CA TYR A 30 5.47 15.39 7.00
C TYR A 30 4.08 14.89 7.35
N THR A 31 3.96 13.61 7.77
CA THR A 31 2.67 12.97 8.06
C THR A 31 1.91 13.59 9.23
N LYS A 32 2.59 14.32 10.13
CA LYS A 32 1.97 14.97 11.30
C LYS A 32 1.75 16.48 11.12
N SER A 33 1.91 16.99 9.90
CA SER A 33 1.61 18.38 9.61
C SER A 33 0.10 18.66 9.66
N ASP A 34 -0.26 19.86 10.10
CA ASP A 34 -1.63 20.37 9.96
C ASP A 34 -1.83 20.83 8.50
N LEU A 35 -2.45 19.99 7.73
CA LEU A 35 -2.65 20.22 6.30
C LEU A 35 -4.04 20.78 6.04
N SER A 36 -4.10 21.82 5.21
CA SER A 36 -5.36 22.30 4.67
C SER A 36 -5.90 21.33 3.60
N GLY A 37 -7.24 21.21 3.51
CA GLY A 37 -7.89 20.34 2.54
C GLY A 37 -8.23 18.94 3.06
N TYR A 38 -8.36 17.98 2.16
CA TYR A 38 -8.74 16.61 2.48
C TYR A 38 -7.53 15.82 2.97
N SER A 39 -7.45 15.59 4.27
CA SER A 39 -6.35 14.87 4.90
C SER A 39 -6.85 13.76 5.82
N ILE A 40 -6.10 12.65 5.84
CA ILE A 40 -6.26 11.52 6.76
C ILE A 40 -4.98 11.28 7.57
N ASN A 41 -4.15 12.30 7.77
CA ASN A 41 -2.86 12.17 8.46
C ASN A 41 -2.98 11.61 9.89
N TYR A 42 -4.11 11.84 10.57
CA TYR A 42 -4.41 11.27 11.87
C TYR A 42 -4.48 9.72 11.86
N THR A 43 -4.55 9.10 10.70
CA THR A 43 -4.61 7.64 10.51
C THR A 43 -3.25 7.01 10.14
N GLU A 44 -2.15 7.76 10.20
CA GLU A 44 -0.81 7.29 9.81
C GLU A 44 -0.41 5.98 10.51
N LEU A 45 -0.82 5.80 11.77
CA LEU A 45 -0.56 4.56 12.51
C LEU A 45 -1.19 3.32 11.86
N TYR A 46 -2.27 3.47 11.10
CA TYR A 46 -3.03 2.39 10.46
C TYR A 46 -2.72 2.22 8.98
N LEU A 47 -2.50 3.34 8.28
CA LEU A 47 -2.41 3.42 6.83
C LEU A 47 -1.00 3.72 6.31
N ASN A 48 -0.03 3.88 7.20
CA ASN A 48 1.38 4.14 6.85
C ASN A 48 1.54 5.36 5.91
N GLU A 49 2.39 5.23 4.92
CA GLU A 49 2.72 6.22 3.90
C GLU A 49 1.54 6.53 2.95
N PHE A 50 0.51 5.69 2.93
CA PHE A 50 -0.70 5.92 2.12
C PHE A 50 -1.38 7.26 2.43
N VAL A 51 -1.23 7.79 3.63
CA VAL A 51 -1.77 9.12 3.99
C VAL A 51 -1.23 10.22 3.08
N THR A 52 0.04 10.13 2.66
CA THR A 52 0.64 11.06 1.70
C THR A 52 0.03 10.92 0.31
N GLN A 53 -0.11 9.69 -0.17
CA GLN A 53 -0.72 9.38 -1.46
C GLN A 53 -2.17 9.88 -1.50
N TYR A 54 -2.93 9.60 -0.43
CA TYR A 54 -4.31 10.05 -0.29
C TYR A 54 -4.42 11.57 -0.35
N TYR A 55 -3.56 12.30 0.37
CA TYR A 55 -3.55 13.75 0.36
C TYR A 55 -3.28 14.33 -1.04
N ILE A 56 -2.25 13.85 -1.72
CA ILE A 56 -1.88 14.28 -3.07
C ILE A 56 -3.01 14.02 -4.06
N TRP A 57 -3.59 12.82 -4.00
CA TRP A 57 -4.69 12.41 -4.87
C TRP A 57 -5.96 13.22 -4.63
N LYS A 58 -6.40 13.29 -3.37
CA LYS A 58 -7.70 13.88 -3.02
C LYS A 58 -7.73 15.40 -3.22
N ASN A 59 -6.61 16.07 -2.99
CA ASN A 59 -6.48 17.50 -3.23
C ASN A 59 -6.05 17.83 -4.67
N GLN A 60 -6.01 16.85 -5.57
CA GLN A 60 -5.70 17.01 -6.99
C GLN A 60 -4.38 17.77 -7.24
N ILE A 61 -3.33 17.45 -6.46
CA ILE A 61 -1.99 18.05 -6.61
C ILE A 61 -1.29 17.36 -7.79
N LYS A 62 -1.69 17.73 -9.00
CA LYS A 62 -1.33 17.04 -10.24
C LYS A 62 0.07 17.40 -10.74
N SER A 63 0.71 16.40 -11.34
CA SER A 63 1.85 16.48 -12.24
C SER A 63 1.67 15.45 -13.34
N GLU A 64 2.46 15.49 -14.40
CA GLU A 64 2.39 14.47 -15.46
C GLU A 64 2.69 13.08 -14.90
N TYR A 65 3.74 13.00 -14.05
CA TYR A 65 4.11 11.82 -13.28
C TYR A 65 4.20 12.18 -11.80
N VAL A 66 3.65 11.31 -10.95
CA VAL A 66 3.75 11.40 -9.50
C VAL A 66 4.50 10.20 -8.96
N GLY A 67 5.40 10.42 -8.02
CA GLY A 67 6.17 9.36 -7.38
C GLY A 67 6.10 9.46 -5.87
N PHE A 68 6.30 8.31 -5.21
CA PHE A 68 6.31 8.21 -3.76
C PHE A 68 7.52 7.42 -3.29
N CYS A 69 8.07 7.85 -2.16
CA CYS A 69 9.14 7.14 -1.49
C CYS A 69 9.10 7.40 0.01
N HIS A 70 9.81 6.55 0.75
CA HIS A 70 9.99 6.66 2.18
C HIS A 70 11.38 7.24 2.49
N TYR A 71 11.54 7.97 3.60
CA TYR A 71 12.81 8.59 3.99
C TYR A 71 14.02 7.62 4.00
N ARG A 72 13.81 6.35 4.38
CA ARG A 72 14.85 5.29 4.36
C ARG A 72 15.15 4.71 2.98
N ARG A 73 14.31 4.96 2.00
CA ARG A 73 14.33 4.33 0.67
C ARG A 73 14.06 5.38 -0.39
N ASN A 74 14.79 6.50 -0.36
CA ASN A 74 14.68 7.48 -1.42
C ASN A 74 15.46 6.99 -2.65
N PHE A 75 14.89 7.20 -3.83
CA PHE A 75 15.45 6.74 -5.10
C PHE A 75 15.88 7.90 -6.02
N LEU A 76 16.00 9.11 -5.50
CA LEU A 76 16.32 10.31 -6.29
C LEU A 76 17.56 10.14 -7.13
N ASN A 77 18.61 9.57 -6.54
CA ASN A 77 19.88 9.34 -7.24
C ASN A 77 19.82 8.17 -8.23
N SER A 78 18.71 7.44 -8.26
CA SER A 78 18.52 6.29 -9.14
C SER A 78 17.77 6.64 -10.42
N ILE A 79 17.16 7.83 -10.51
CA ILE A 79 16.41 8.25 -11.70
C ILE A 79 17.42 8.56 -12.81
N ASN A 80 17.32 7.82 -13.89
CA ASN A 80 18.17 7.93 -15.07
C ASN A 80 17.37 7.81 -16.37
N ASP A 81 18.02 8.02 -17.51
CA ASP A 81 17.37 7.97 -18.82
C ASP A 81 16.65 6.65 -19.10
N SER A 82 17.10 5.52 -18.54
CA SER A 82 16.45 4.23 -18.71
C SER A 82 15.09 4.20 -18.02
N ILE A 83 15.03 4.72 -16.78
CA ILE A 83 13.78 4.84 -16.01
C ILE A 83 12.81 5.79 -16.72
N LEU A 84 13.30 6.94 -17.20
CA LEU A 84 12.49 7.90 -17.93
C LEU A 84 11.90 7.32 -19.22
N LYS A 85 12.68 6.53 -19.96
CA LYS A 85 12.18 5.81 -21.16
C LYS A 85 11.14 4.75 -20.81
N GLN A 86 11.31 4.03 -19.70
CA GLN A 86 10.33 3.04 -19.26
C GLN A 86 9.03 3.73 -18.81
N LEU A 87 9.12 4.83 -18.05
CA LEU A 87 7.97 5.64 -17.69
C LEU A 87 7.19 6.14 -18.89
N ASP A 88 7.89 6.62 -19.92
CA ASP A 88 7.25 7.08 -21.16
C ASP A 88 6.51 5.95 -21.88
N LYS A 89 7.10 4.76 -21.91
CA LYS A 89 6.53 3.58 -22.56
C LYS A 89 5.39 2.93 -21.76
N GLU A 90 5.59 2.73 -20.46
CA GLU A 90 4.69 1.89 -19.61
C GLU A 90 3.81 2.73 -18.69
N GLY A 91 4.14 4.02 -18.51
CA GLY A 91 3.42 4.93 -17.61
C GLY A 91 3.67 4.71 -16.13
N VAL A 92 4.45 3.67 -15.76
CA VAL A 92 4.81 3.36 -14.38
C VAL A 92 6.21 2.75 -14.28
N TYR A 93 6.90 3.05 -13.18
CA TYR A 93 8.14 2.41 -12.78
C TYR A 93 8.11 2.11 -11.27
N THR A 94 8.44 0.88 -10.88
CA THR A 94 8.50 0.43 -9.49
C THR A 94 9.95 0.12 -9.10
N PHE A 95 10.41 0.61 -7.94
CA PHE A 95 11.82 0.52 -7.51
C PHE A 95 12.15 -0.69 -6.64
N ASN A 96 11.14 -1.27 -5.99
CA ASN A 96 11.35 -2.35 -5.02
C ASN A 96 10.61 -3.62 -5.43
N TYR A 97 10.99 -4.17 -6.58
CA TYR A 97 10.45 -5.45 -7.04
C TYR A 97 11.30 -6.58 -6.47
N SER A 98 10.81 -7.26 -5.47
CA SER A 98 11.55 -8.28 -4.72
C SER A 98 10.78 -9.58 -4.53
N ASP A 99 11.50 -10.63 -4.15
CA ASP A 99 10.91 -11.89 -3.74
C ASP A 99 10.07 -11.70 -2.46
N LEU A 100 9.02 -12.49 -2.32
CA LEU A 100 8.20 -12.55 -1.12
C LEU A 100 9.03 -13.01 0.08
N ARG A 101 8.67 -12.56 1.28
CA ARG A 101 9.47 -12.80 2.50
C ARG A 101 9.21 -14.17 3.12
N PHE A 102 7.97 -14.62 3.07
CA PHE A 102 7.51 -15.82 3.78
C PHE A 102 6.87 -16.84 2.85
N GLY A 103 6.14 -16.41 1.84
CA GLY A 103 5.34 -17.25 0.96
C GLY A 103 5.99 -17.53 -0.37
N LYS A 104 5.55 -18.59 -1.05
CA LYS A 104 5.92 -18.90 -2.44
C LYS A 104 5.11 -18.08 -3.46
N ASN A 105 4.01 -17.52 -3.01
CA ASN A 105 3.12 -16.66 -3.77
C ASN A 105 2.43 -15.65 -2.84
N ILE A 106 1.75 -14.67 -3.41
CA ILE A 106 1.11 -13.58 -2.64
C ILE A 106 0.10 -14.12 -1.62
N LYS A 107 -0.66 -15.15 -1.98
CA LYS A 107 -1.64 -15.76 -1.07
C LYS A 107 -0.95 -16.36 0.16
N GLU A 108 0.15 -17.11 -0.01
CA GLU A 108 0.92 -17.66 1.11
C GLU A 108 1.59 -16.56 1.93
N GLU A 109 2.10 -15.49 1.28
CA GLU A 109 2.66 -14.32 1.96
C GLU A 109 1.65 -13.67 2.90
N LEU A 110 0.40 -13.49 2.45
CA LEU A 110 -0.68 -12.95 3.28
C LEU A 110 -1.03 -13.88 4.44
N LEU A 111 -1.08 -15.19 4.21
CA LEU A 111 -1.34 -16.19 5.26
C LEU A 111 -0.24 -16.19 6.32
N LEU A 112 1.02 -16.25 5.90
CA LEU A 112 2.18 -16.32 6.79
C LEU A 112 2.52 -14.96 7.43
N GLY A 113 2.04 -13.86 6.87
CA GLY A 113 2.13 -12.52 7.46
C GLY A 113 1.01 -12.20 8.47
N GLY A 114 0.02 -13.08 8.64
CA GLY A 114 -1.11 -12.84 9.54
C GLY A 114 -2.17 -11.89 8.97
N LEU A 115 -2.33 -11.87 7.64
CA LEU A 115 -3.32 -11.06 6.92
C LEU A 115 -4.45 -11.92 6.34
N ASN A 116 -4.77 -13.04 7.00
CA ASN A 116 -5.69 -14.08 6.50
C ASN A 116 -7.08 -13.54 6.16
N ASN A 117 -7.63 -12.67 6.99
CA ASN A 117 -8.95 -12.07 6.77
C ASN A 117 -9.01 -11.24 5.50
N HIS A 118 -7.88 -10.62 5.12
CA HIS A 118 -7.85 -9.80 3.92
C HIS A 118 -7.97 -10.61 2.63
N ILE A 119 -7.61 -11.90 2.64
CA ILE A 119 -7.73 -12.76 1.45
C ILE A 119 -9.19 -12.92 1.03
N ASP A 120 -10.06 -13.22 1.99
CA ASP A 120 -11.47 -13.43 1.69
C ASP A 120 -12.20 -12.10 1.45
N LEU A 121 -11.84 -11.05 2.18
CA LEU A 121 -12.32 -9.69 1.94
C LEU A 121 -11.91 -9.19 0.53
N LEU A 122 -10.67 -9.44 0.13
CA LEU A 122 -10.21 -9.10 -1.21
C LEU A 122 -10.98 -9.85 -2.30
N LYS A 123 -11.20 -11.14 -2.12
CA LYS A 123 -12.00 -11.94 -3.07
C LYS A 123 -13.44 -11.42 -3.18
N GLU A 124 -14.06 -11.09 -2.05
CA GLU A 124 -15.41 -10.51 -2.01
C GLU A 124 -15.44 -9.15 -2.73
N TYR A 125 -14.49 -8.26 -2.41
CA TYR A 125 -14.33 -6.97 -3.05
C TYR A 125 -14.18 -7.05 -4.56
N ILE A 126 -13.29 -7.94 -5.03
CA ILE A 126 -13.05 -8.16 -6.46
C ILE A 126 -14.30 -8.70 -7.16
N ASN A 127 -15.01 -9.63 -6.53
CA ASN A 127 -16.25 -10.18 -7.09
C ASN A 127 -17.32 -9.11 -7.31
N ILE A 128 -17.39 -8.11 -6.41
CA ILE A 128 -18.40 -7.04 -6.45
C ILE A 128 -17.98 -5.94 -7.44
N TYR A 129 -16.76 -5.45 -7.35
CA TYR A 129 -16.33 -4.24 -8.03
C TYR A 129 -15.53 -4.50 -9.32
N TYR A 130 -14.89 -5.66 -9.45
CA TYR A 130 -14.01 -6.02 -10.57
C TYR A 130 -14.30 -7.42 -11.13
N PRO A 131 -15.57 -7.77 -11.43
CA PRO A 131 -15.93 -9.14 -11.85
C PRO A 131 -15.20 -9.60 -13.11
N ASN A 132 -14.89 -8.69 -14.02
CA ASN A 132 -14.16 -8.98 -15.26
C ASN A 132 -12.68 -9.29 -15.04
N ASN A 133 -12.07 -8.78 -13.97
CA ASN A 133 -10.65 -8.97 -13.63
C ASN A 133 -10.44 -10.09 -12.61
N LYS A 134 -11.50 -10.71 -12.10
CA LYS A 134 -11.45 -11.73 -11.04
C LYS A 134 -10.42 -12.82 -11.30
N ASN A 135 -10.44 -13.41 -12.49
CA ASN A 135 -9.56 -14.54 -12.81
C ASN A 135 -8.10 -14.10 -12.91
N GLN A 136 -7.84 -12.89 -13.41
CA GLN A 136 -6.49 -12.32 -13.47
C GLN A 136 -5.94 -12.07 -12.06
N ILE A 137 -6.74 -11.46 -11.17
CA ILE A 137 -6.33 -11.18 -9.78
C ILE A 137 -6.08 -12.48 -9.01
N VAL A 138 -6.96 -13.47 -9.15
CA VAL A 138 -6.76 -14.80 -8.54
C VAL A 138 -5.49 -15.46 -9.07
N ASN A 139 -5.21 -15.35 -10.36
CA ASN A 139 -3.97 -15.86 -10.96
C ASN A 139 -2.73 -15.16 -10.40
N ILE A 140 -2.77 -13.83 -10.22
CA ILE A 140 -1.67 -13.07 -9.58
C ILE A 140 -1.45 -13.56 -8.14
N LEU A 141 -2.51 -13.69 -7.34
CA LEU A 141 -2.42 -14.15 -5.95
C LEU A 141 -1.75 -15.52 -5.80
N ILE A 142 -1.99 -16.43 -6.75
CA ILE A 142 -1.51 -17.81 -6.67
C ILE A 142 -0.14 -18.01 -7.33
N ASN A 143 0.17 -17.26 -8.37
CA ASN A 143 1.33 -17.53 -9.21
C ASN A 143 2.46 -16.48 -9.10
N CYS A 144 2.18 -15.25 -8.64
CA CYS A 144 3.24 -14.27 -8.45
C CYS A 144 4.05 -14.57 -7.19
N ASN A 145 5.36 -14.72 -7.37
CA ASN A 145 6.35 -14.91 -6.30
C ASN A 145 7.17 -13.65 -6.01
N LYS A 146 6.90 -12.56 -6.72
CA LYS A 146 7.52 -11.25 -6.54
C LYS A 146 6.46 -10.18 -6.55
N ILE A 147 6.71 -9.11 -5.81
CA ILE A 147 5.81 -7.97 -5.73
C ILE A 147 6.62 -6.69 -5.49
N SER A 148 6.07 -5.56 -5.88
CA SER A 148 6.60 -4.27 -5.46
C SER A 148 6.12 -3.98 -4.04
N PHE A 149 7.05 -3.84 -3.10
CA PHE A 149 6.76 -3.49 -1.72
C PHE A 149 7.14 -2.04 -1.42
N GLY A 150 6.41 -1.45 -0.49
CA GLY A 150 6.83 -0.26 0.22
C GLY A 150 6.69 1.04 -0.54
N GLU A 151 5.65 1.18 -1.34
CA GLU A 151 5.23 2.46 -1.93
C GLU A 151 6.37 3.21 -2.66
N LEU A 152 7.20 2.46 -3.41
CA LEU A 152 8.34 2.99 -4.12
C LEU A 152 8.08 2.92 -5.63
N TYR A 153 7.41 3.92 -6.16
CA TYR A 153 7.07 3.98 -7.58
C TYR A 153 6.99 5.40 -8.12
N ILE A 154 7.01 5.51 -9.44
CA ILE A 154 6.60 6.71 -10.18
C ILE A 154 5.56 6.26 -11.20
N ALA A 155 4.44 6.95 -11.31
CA ALA A 155 3.36 6.62 -12.24
C ALA A 155 2.80 7.86 -12.93
N LYS A 156 2.27 7.70 -14.14
CA LYS A 156 1.40 8.71 -14.76
C LYS A 156 0.21 8.99 -13.86
N TRP A 157 -0.22 10.25 -13.84
CA TRP A 157 -1.33 10.68 -12.97
C TRP A 157 -2.58 9.80 -13.13
N ASP A 158 -2.95 9.45 -14.36
CA ASP A 158 -4.15 8.66 -14.62
C ASP A 158 -4.05 7.23 -14.05
N ILE A 159 -2.86 6.61 -14.12
CA ILE A 159 -2.60 5.29 -13.53
C ILE A 159 -2.62 5.39 -12.01
N PHE A 160 -1.99 6.44 -11.45
CA PHE A 160 -2.04 6.72 -10.01
C PHE A 160 -3.48 6.93 -9.53
N ASN A 161 -4.30 7.69 -10.27
CA ASN A 161 -5.71 7.88 -9.95
C ASN A 161 -6.48 6.56 -9.86
N GLN A 162 -6.27 5.64 -10.82
CA GLN A 162 -6.89 4.31 -10.81
C GLN A 162 -6.44 3.47 -9.60
N LEU A 163 -5.15 3.51 -9.25
CA LEU A 163 -4.64 2.85 -8.06
C LEU A 163 -5.32 3.39 -6.80
N MET A 164 -5.40 4.72 -6.68
CA MET A 164 -5.98 5.37 -5.51
C MET A 164 -7.48 5.07 -5.38
N GLU A 165 -8.22 5.05 -6.47
CA GLU A 165 -9.62 4.62 -6.49
C GLU A 165 -9.76 3.16 -6.03
N PHE A 166 -8.91 2.26 -6.52
CA PHE A 166 -8.91 0.87 -6.15
C PHE A 166 -8.70 0.67 -4.64
N ILE A 167 -7.67 1.32 -4.06
CA ILE A 167 -7.33 1.20 -2.64
C ILE A 167 -8.38 1.90 -1.76
N ASN A 168 -8.77 3.13 -2.11
CA ASN A 168 -9.77 3.91 -1.37
C ASN A 168 -11.09 3.13 -1.24
N ASN A 169 -11.58 2.59 -2.35
CA ASN A 169 -12.83 1.83 -2.38
C ASN A 169 -12.73 0.53 -1.57
N TYR A 170 -11.56 -0.12 -1.55
CA TYR A 170 -11.36 -1.28 -0.69
C TYR A 170 -11.40 -0.93 0.80
N ILE A 171 -10.77 0.16 1.22
CA ILE A 171 -10.80 0.58 2.64
C ILE A 171 -12.24 0.91 3.05
N ILE A 172 -12.99 1.65 2.25
CA ILE A 172 -14.41 1.93 2.48
C ILE A 172 -15.22 0.61 2.55
N PHE A 173 -14.97 -0.31 1.62
CA PHE A 173 -15.63 -1.61 1.59
C PHE A 173 -15.41 -2.40 2.90
N ILE A 174 -14.20 -2.48 3.44
CA ILE A 174 -13.94 -3.22 4.68
C ILE A 174 -14.59 -2.54 5.90
N PHE A 175 -14.64 -1.22 5.99
CA PHE A 175 -15.39 -0.51 7.02
C PHE A 175 -16.88 -0.87 6.99
N ASN A 176 -17.49 -0.81 5.82
CA ASN A 176 -18.89 -1.17 5.63
C ASN A 176 -19.12 -2.65 5.96
N ARG A 177 -18.31 -3.53 5.40
CA ARG A 177 -18.47 -4.99 5.51
C ARG A 177 -18.28 -5.52 6.92
N LEU A 178 -17.30 -4.98 7.66
CA LEU A 178 -16.93 -5.49 8.98
C LEU A 178 -17.58 -4.75 10.14
N LEU A 179 -17.81 -3.46 10.00
CA LEU A 179 -18.32 -2.61 11.07
C LEU A 179 -19.70 -2.00 10.79
N ASN A 180 -20.23 -2.20 9.59
CA ASN A 180 -21.47 -1.56 9.11
C ASN A 180 -21.40 -0.02 9.22
N ILE A 181 -20.21 0.56 8.98
CA ILE A 181 -19.98 2.00 8.93
C ILE A 181 -19.84 2.36 7.44
N ASN A 182 -20.73 3.22 6.96
CA ASN A 182 -20.82 3.54 5.54
C ASN A 182 -20.65 5.05 5.32
N HIS A 183 -19.41 5.47 5.12
CA HIS A 183 -19.05 6.80 4.65
C HIS A 183 -18.58 6.73 3.20
N ASN A 184 -18.68 7.86 2.50
CA ASN A 184 -18.26 7.94 1.09
C ASN A 184 -16.77 8.23 0.94
N GLU A 185 -16.15 8.80 1.98
CA GLU A 185 -14.79 9.31 1.93
C GLU A 185 -14.01 8.92 3.19
N LEU A 186 -12.70 8.64 3.04
CA LEU A 186 -11.88 8.20 4.16
C LEU A 186 -11.71 9.24 5.27
N TYR A 187 -11.76 10.52 4.95
CA TYR A 187 -11.67 11.59 5.94
C TYR A 187 -12.94 11.76 6.80
N GLU A 188 -14.02 11.07 6.48
CA GLU A 188 -15.25 11.05 7.28
C GLU A 188 -15.19 10.02 8.43
N TYR A 189 -14.26 9.04 8.36
CA TYR A 189 -14.05 8.06 9.44
C TYR A 189 -13.23 8.67 10.56
N THR A 190 -13.63 8.40 11.79
CA THR A 190 -12.91 8.86 12.99
C THR A 190 -11.74 7.93 13.35
N LEU A 191 -10.81 8.41 14.17
CA LEU A 191 -9.75 7.58 14.74
C LEU A 191 -10.33 6.36 15.50
N GLN A 192 -11.45 6.54 16.18
CA GLN A 192 -12.14 5.46 16.88
C GLN A 192 -12.65 4.37 15.92
N ASP A 193 -13.05 4.73 14.70
CA ASP A 193 -13.50 3.75 13.72
C ASP A 193 -12.32 2.93 13.20
N TYR A 194 -11.17 3.57 12.98
CA TYR A 194 -9.92 2.86 12.66
C TYR A 194 -9.46 1.95 13.80
N ASP A 195 -9.57 2.37 15.07
CA ASP A 195 -9.29 1.51 16.24
C ASP A 195 -10.18 0.27 16.26
N LYS A 196 -11.48 0.43 16.03
CA LYS A 196 -12.44 -0.69 15.98
C LYS A 196 -12.09 -1.66 14.85
N LEU A 197 -11.81 -1.13 13.66
CA LEU A 197 -11.44 -1.94 12.50
C LEU A 197 -10.15 -2.72 12.75
N ALA A 198 -9.12 -2.06 13.25
CA ALA A 198 -7.85 -2.69 13.59
C ALA A 198 -8.00 -3.78 14.66
N LEU A 199 -8.82 -3.54 15.69
CA LEU A 199 -9.13 -4.52 16.73
C LEU A 199 -9.86 -5.75 16.17
N TYR A 200 -10.84 -5.54 15.30
CA TYR A 200 -11.56 -6.61 14.61
C TYR A 200 -10.61 -7.47 13.78
N LEU A 201 -9.80 -6.85 12.93
CA LEU A 201 -8.84 -7.54 12.07
C LEU A 201 -7.78 -8.28 12.88
N ASN A 202 -7.29 -7.72 13.98
CA ASN A 202 -6.27 -8.32 14.82
C ASN A 202 -6.77 -9.58 15.55
N ASN A 203 -7.93 -9.51 16.18
CA ASN A 203 -8.47 -10.59 17.00
C ASN A 203 -8.75 -11.88 16.23
N THR A 204 -9.07 -11.76 14.94
CA THR A 204 -9.40 -12.91 14.10
C THR A 204 -8.18 -13.62 13.51
N ASN A 205 -7.00 -13.01 13.54
CA ASN A 205 -5.85 -13.50 12.80
C ASN A 205 -4.77 -14.18 13.63
N TRP A 206 -4.61 -13.84 14.92
CA TRP A 206 -3.47 -14.30 15.70
C TRP A 206 -3.39 -15.83 15.82
N ASN A 207 -4.50 -16.49 16.12
CA ASN A 207 -4.50 -17.94 16.29
C ASN A 207 -4.20 -18.65 14.97
N LEU A 208 -4.86 -18.23 13.88
CA LEU A 208 -4.62 -18.78 12.55
C LEU A 208 -3.19 -18.58 12.09
N TYR A 209 -2.60 -17.42 12.37
CA TYR A 209 -1.20 -17.12 12.09
C TYR A 209 -0.25 -18.06 12.82
N LYS A 210 -0.44 -18.26 14.13
CA LYS A 210 0.37 -19.16 14.94
C LYS A 210 0.26 -20.60 14.46
N GLU A 211 -0.95 -21.10 14.22
CA GLU A 211 -1.22 -22.43 13.71
C GLU A 211 -0.53 -22.68 12.36
N GLU A 212 -0.59 -21.74 11.43
CA GLU A 212 0.02 -21.86 10.11
C GLU A 212 1.56 -21.91 10.19
N HIS A 213 2.18 -21.09 11.06
CA HIS A 213 3.61 -21.13 11.30
C HIS A 213 4.08 -22.41 11.98
N ILE A 214 3.31 -22.96 12.93
CA ILE A 214 3.59 -24.27 13.55
C ILE A 214 3.54 -25.37 12.49
N LYS A 215 2.50 -25.38 11.65
CA LYS A 215 2.33 -26.35 10.56
C LYS A 215 3.48 -26.33 9.55
N ASN A 216 4.03 -25.15 9.28
CA ASN A 216 5.16 -24.96 8.36
C ASN A 216 6.55 -25.09 9.04
N ASN A 217 6.63 -25.43 10.34
CA ASN A 217 7.85 -25.49 11.12
C ASN A 217 8.67 -24.19 11.15
N THR A 218 8.00 -23.04 11.07
CA THR A 218 8.61 -21.70 11.10
C THR A 218 8.33 -20.95 12.39
N TRP A 219 7.57 -21.54 13.32
CA TRP A 219 7.28 -20.96 14.63
C TRP A 219 8.44 -21.11 15.59
N ASN A 220 8.78 -20.03 16.29
CA ASN A 220 9.72 -20.00 17.40
C ASN A 220 9.12 -19.14 18.53
N ASP A 221 8.88 -19.73 19.71
CA ASP A 221 8.27 -19.00 20.84
C ASP A 221 9.16 -17.86 21.36
N ASP A 222 10.49 -18.00 21.28
CA ASP A 222 11.45 -16.97 21.74
C ASP A 222 11.62 -15.83 20.72
N ASN A 223 11.37 -16.10 19.46
CA ASN A 223 11.49 -15.12 18.36
C ASN A 223 10.47 -15.43 17.26
N PRO A 224 9.18 -15.13 17.49
CA PRO A 224 8.15 -15.42 16.51
C PRO A 224 8.36 -14.60 15.23
N PRO A 225 7.96 -15.13 14.07
CA PRO A 225 8.01 -14.38 12.81
C PRO A 225 7.27 -13.05 12.90
N PRO A 226 7.59 -12.05 12.06
CA PRO A 226 6.90 -10.77 12.07
C PRO A 226 5.40 -10.91 11.77
N PHE A 227 4.57 -10.39 12.66
CA PHE A 227 3.12 -10.40 12.53
C PHE A 227 2.61 -9.06 11.98
N TYR A 228 2.05 -9.07 10.77
CA TYR A 228 1.51 -7.89 10.11
C TYR A 228 0.02 -7.64 10.42
N GLY A 229 -0.63 -8.60 11.08
CA GLY A 229 -2.06 -8.55 11.42
C GLY A 229 -2.46 -7.59 12.56
N GLY A 230 -1.51 -6.77 13.07
CA GLY A 230 -1.75 -5.78 14.13
C GLY A 230 -2.47 -4.51 13.66
N LYS A 231 -2.29 -3.41 14.40
CA LYS A 231 -2.89 -2.10 14.08
C LYS A 231 -2.58 -1.61 12.67
N ARG A 232 -1.42 -1.97 12.13
CA ARG A 232 -0.94 -1.59 10.80
C ARG A 232 -1.36 -2.57 9.69
N SER A 233 -2.23 -3.53 9.97
CA SER A 233 -2.62 -4.57 9.00
C SER A 233 -3.19 -3.99 7.70
N ILE A 234 -3.95 -2.90 7.79
CA ILE A 234 -4.51 -2.22 6.62
C ILE A 234 -3.38 -1.61 5.78
N GLY A 235 -2.39 -0.93 6.40
CA GLY A 235 -1.23 -0.37 5.71
C GLY A 235 -0.40 -1.43 4.98
N PHE A 236 -0.11 -2.56 5.64
CA PHE A 236 0.57 -3.68 4.98
C PHE A 236 -0.26 -4.26 3.82
N MET A 237 -1.58 -4.30 3.96
CA MET A 237 -2.45 -4.76 2.88
C MET A 237 -2.45 -3.79 1.70
N ILE A 238 -2.34 -2.48 1.95
CA ILE A 238 -2.21 -1.46 0.89
C ILE A 238 -0.92 -1.69 0.09
N GLU A 239 0.22 -1.91 0.76
CA GLU A 239 1.49 -2.23 0.08
C GLU A 239 1.35 -3.47 -0.84
N MET A 240 0.61 -4.48 -0.40
CA MET A 240 0.31 -5.66 -1.24
C MET A 240 -0.62 -5.34 -2.40
N PHE A 241 -1.61 -4.48 -2.19
CA PHE A 241 -2.54 -4.05 -3.25
C PHE A 241 -1.87 -3.25 -4.34
N GLU A 242 -0.95 -2.38 -3.99
CA GLU A 242 -0.14 -1.66 -4.97
C GLU A 242 0.59 -2.66 -5.89
N GLY A 243 1.24 -3.66 -5.30
CA GLY A 243 1.92 -4.68 -6.08
C GLY A 243 0.98 -5.50 -6.97
N ILE A 244 -0.18 -5.88 -6.48
CA ILE A 244 -1.21 -6.59 -7.28
C ILE A 244 -1.71 -5.70 -8.42
N PHE A 245 -1.94 -4.41 -8.16
CA PHE A 245 -2.38 -3.46 -9.15
C PHE A 245 -1.34 -3.26 -10.26
N TRP A 246 -0.05 -3.18 -9.90
CA TRP A 246 1.03 -3.07 -10.90
C TRP A 246 1.14 -4.32 -11.76
N GLU A 247 0.98 -5.52 -11.19
CA GLU A 247 0.99 -6.76 -11.97
C GLU A 247 -0.22 -6.86 -12.91
N LEU A 248 -1.40 -6.40 -12.48
CA LEU A 248 -2.59 -6.31 -13.35
C LEU A 248 -2.34 -5.41 -14.56
N ASN A 249 -1.75 -4.24 -14.33
CA ASN A 249 -1.48 -3.29 -15.41
C ASN A 249 -0.40 -3.80 -16.39
N LYS A 250 0.59 -4.55 -15.94
CA LYS A 250 1.56 -5.21 -16.82
C LYS A 250 0.88 -6.24 -17.74
N LEU A 251 -0.09 -6.99 -17.22
CA LEU A 251 -0.82 -8.02 -17.98
C LEU A 251 -1.81 -7.42 -18.98
N THR A 252 -2.29 -6.20 -18.77
CA THR A 252 -3.25 -5.54 -19.65
C THR A 252 -2.59 -4.74 -20.78
N ASN A 253 -1.30 -4.49 -20.69
CA ASN A 253 -0.49 -3.77 -21.69
C ASN A 253 0.31 -4.69 -22.63
N VAL A 254 0.00 -5.99 -22.67
CA VAL A 254 0.57 -6.98 -23.61
C VAL A 254 -0.37 -7.24 -24.77
#